data_e75a4e1e405647acd87777800b609605
#
_entry.id   e75a4e1e405647acd87777800b609605
#
_cell.length_a   1.000
_cell.length_b   1.000
_cell.length_c   1.000
_cell.angle_alpha   90.00
_cell.angle_beta   90.00
_cell.angle_gamma   90.00
#
_symmetry.space_group_name_H-M   'P 1'
#
loop_
_entity.id
_entity.type
_entity.pdbx_description
1 polymer ?
#
loop_
_entity_poly.entity_id
_entity_poly.type
_entity_poly.pdbx_seq_one_letter_code
_entity_poly.pdbx_strand_id
1 'polypeptide(L)'
;MNTLEVANKWKQMCLEGKNLECIEELYADNIVSKEMPGVPYGEVVSGKQNVLEKSKQWLDDVIEFHSNEISEPLIAGKHFSSKMAFDVTFKSRGRQQIEEVCVFSVEDGKIATEQFFYSM
;
A
#
# COMPACT_ATOMS: atom_id res chain seq x y z
N MET A 1 -10.25 11.26 11.84
CA MET A 1 -10.40 9.81 12.07
C MET A 1 -9.28 9.32 12.99
N ASN A 2 -9.59 8.36 13.86
CA ASN A 2 -8.56 7.70 14.66
C ASN A 2 -7.86 6.60 13.84
N THR A 3 -6.85 5.98 14.43
CA THR A 3 -6.04 4.96 13.72
C THR A 3 -6.89 3.78 13.23
N LEU A 4 -7.80 3.29 14.06
CA LEU A 4 -8.67 2.16 13.68
C LEU A 4 -9.56 2.52 12.48
N GLU A 5 -10.14 3.71 12.49
CA GLU A 5 -11.01 4.16 11.40
C GLU A 5 -10.23 4.31 10.08
N VAL A 6 -9.01 4.87 10.17
CA VAL A 6 -8.13 4.98 8.99
C VAL A 6 -7.77 3.59 8.45
N ALA A 7 -7.39 2.67 9.34
CA ALA A 7 -7.01 1.32 8.96
C ALA A 7 -8.15 0.56 8.27
N ASN A 8 -9.36 0.66 8.83
CA ASN A 8 -10.53 -0.01 8.26
C ASN A 8 -10.91 0.57 6.90
N LYS A 9 -10.84 1.89 6.75
CA LYS A 9 -11.14 2.53 5.47
C LYS A 9 -10.09 2.21 4.42
N TRP A 10 -8.81 2.21 4.79
CA TRP A 10 -7.73 1.77 3.92
C TRP A 10 -7.97 0.36 3.39
N LYS A 11 -8.27 -0.59 4.28
CA LYS A 11 -8.54 -1.97 3.91
C LYS A 11 -9.69 -2.07 2.93
N GLN A 12 -10.81 -1.40 3.24
CA GLN A 12 -12.00 -1.46 2.40
C GLN A 12 -11.73 -0.90 1.01
N MET A 13 -11.09 0.27 0.93
CA MET A 13 -10.79 0.90 -0.36
C MET A 13 -9.84 0.03 -1.21
N CYS A 14 -8.81 -0.56 -0.58
CA CYS A 14 -7.90 -1.44 -1.29
C CYS A 14 -8.59 -2.71 -1.80
N LEU A 15 -9.51 -3.29 -1.00
CA LEU A 15 -10.28 -4.45 -1.43
C LEU A 15 -11.22 -4.12 -2.59
N GLU A 16 -11.70 -2.89 -2.66
CA GLU A 16 -12.58 -2.42 -3.74
C GLU A 16 -11.81 -1.99 -5.00
N GLY A 17 -10.49 -2.08 -4.99
CA GLY A 17 -9.66 -1.65 -6.10
C GLY A 17 -9.47 -0.15 -6.21
N LYS A 18 -9.80 0.59 -5.16
CA LYS A 18 -9.70 2.06 -5.13
C LYS A 18 -8.37 2.53 -4.56
N ASN A 19 -7.28 1.96 -5.06
CA ASN A 19 -5.94 2.22 -4.50
C ASN A 19 -5.52 3.68 -4.65
N LEU A 20 -5.75 4.29 -5.82
CA LEU A 20 -5.35 5.69 -6.05
C LEU A 20 -6.21 6.64 -5.25
N GLU A 21 -7.52 6.42 -5.20
CA GLU A 21 -8.44 7.23 -4.41
C GLU A 21 -8.10 7.12 -2.92
N CYS A 22 -7.67 5.95 -2.47
CA CYS A 22 -7.22 5.72 -1.09
C CYS A 22 -6.03 6.60 -0.75
N ILE A 23 -5.04 6.66 -1.64
CA ILE A 23 -3.87 7.52 -1.45
C ILE A 23 -4.28 8.99 -1.39
N GLU A 24 -5.13 9.43 -2.30
CA GLU A 24 -5.58 10.83 -2.31
C GLU A 24 -6.33 11.21 -1.04
N GLU A 25 -7.18 10.33 -0.55
CA GLU A 25 -8.06 10.62 0.59
C GLU A 25 -7.40 10.41 1.94
N LEU A 26 -6.64 9.32 2.12
CA LEU A 26 -6.13 8.90 3.42
C LEU A 26 -4.67 9.22 3.68
N TYR A 27 -3.88 9.51 2.67
CA TYR A 27 -2.44 9.75 2.84
C TYR A 27 -2.16 11.23 3.10
N ALA A 28 -1.21 11.49 4.01
CA ALA A 28 -0.73 12.84 4.25
C ALA A 28 0.04 13.37 3.03
N ASP A 29 0.04 14.69 2.85
CA ASP A 29 0.77 15.31 1.74
C ASP A 29 2.27 15.01 1.78
N ASN A 30 2.83 14.87 2.98
CA ASN A 30 4.23 14.55 3.21
C ASN A 30 4.49 13.09 3.52
N ILE A 31 3.64 12.19 3.05
CA ILE A 31 3.81 10.73 3.20
C ILE A 31 5.20 10.27 2.80
N VAL A 32 5.75 9.32 3.54
CA VAL A 32 6.98 8.62 3.17
C VAL A 32 6.66 7.14 3.00
N SER A 33 6.97 6.61 1.82
CA SER A 33 6.74 5.22 1.47
C SER A 33 8.08 4.51 1.30
N LYS A 34 8.25 3.37 1.99
CA LYS A 34 9.50 2.60 1.97
C LYS A 34 9.26 1.20 1.45
N GLU A 35 10.07 0.81 0.48
CA GLU A 35 10.12 -0.55 -0.07
C GLU A 35 11.32 -1.31 0.49
N MET A 36 11.41 -2.60 0.17
CA MET A 36 12.59 -3.39 0.49
C MET A 36 13.81 -2.90 -0.30
N PRO A 37 15.01 -3.00 0.26
CA PRO A 37 16.24 -2.64 -0.47
C PRO A 37 16.40 -3.41 -1.78
N GLY A 38 16.88 -2.74 -2.81
CA GLY A 38 17.21 -3.37 -4.10
C GLY A 38 16.08 -3.39 -5.10
N VAL A 39 14.92 -2.80 -4.80
CA VAL A 39 13.82 -2.70 -5.77
C VAL A 39 14.15 -1.65 -6.85
N PRO A 40 13.74 -1.88 -8.11
CA PRO A 40 14.13 -1.01 -9.22
C PRO A 40 13.43 0.36 -9.25
N TYR A 41 12.33 0.51 -8.55
CA TYR A 41 11.52 1.75 -8.57
C TYR A 41 11.75 2.65 -7.35
N GLY A 42 12.88 2.47 -6.66
CA GLY A 42 13.27 3.29 -5.52
C GLY A 42 12.80 2.75 -4.18
N GLU A 43 13.72 2.76 -3.21
CA GLU A 43 13.47 2.22 -1.87
C GLU A 43 12.66 3.18 -1.00
N VAL A 44 12.81 4.49 -1.21
CA VAL A 44 12.10 5.52 -0.44
C VAL A 44 11.50 6.52 -1.41
N VAL A 45 10.20 6.73 -1.27
CA VAL A 45 9.46 7.72 -2.07
C VAL A 45 8.76 8.67 -1.10
N SER A 46 8.98 9.97 -1.26
CA SER A 46 8.42 11.00 -0.40
C SER A 46 7.43 11.87 -1.17
N GLY A 47 6.34 12.24 -0.49
CA GLY A 47 5.32 13.11 -1.03
C GLY A 47 4.19 12.36 -1.72
N LYS A 48 2.96 12.84 -1.51
CA LYS A 48 1.74 12.18 -2.03
C LYS A 48 1.77 12.03 -3.55
N GLN A 49 2.20 13.05 -4.28
CA GLN A 49 2.22 12.99 -5.74
C GLN A 49 3.19 11.93 -6.26
N ASN A 50 4.35 11.78 -5.62
CA ASN A 50 5.32 10.75 -6.01
C ASN A 50 4.84 9.36 -5.66
N VAL A 51 4.14 9.19 -4.54
CA VAL A 51 3.53 7.91 -4.15
C VAL A 51 2.42 7.54 -5.13
N LEU A 52 1.59 8.51 -5.51
CA LEU A 52 0.56 8.30 -6.54
C LEU A 52 1.17 7.85 -7.86
N GLU A 53 2.25 8.50 -8.30
CA GLU A 53 2.90 8.16 -9.56
C GLU A 53 3.49 6.74 -9.52
N LYS A 54 4.14 6.37 -8.42
CA LYS A 54 4.65 5.02 -8.22
C LYS A 54 3.53 3.98 -8.30
N SER A 55 2.41 4.26 -7.64
CA SER A 55 1.25 3.35 -7.64
C SER A 55 0.60 3.24 -9.01
N LYS A 56 0.52 4.34 -9.77
CA LYS A 56 0.03 4.32 -11.14
C LYS A 56 0.90 3.45 -12.05
N GLN A 57 2.22 3.57 -11.93
CA GLN A 57 3.15 2.76 -12.71
C GLN A 57 2.97 1.27 -12.42
N TRP A 58 2.82 0.92 -11.14
CA TRP A 58 2.58 -0.46 -10.72
C TRP A 58 1.26 -0.99 -11.29
N LEU A 59 0.19 -0.22 -11.17
CA LEU A 59 -1.13 -0.61 -11.66
C LEU A 59 -1.16 -0.69 -13.19
N ASP A 60 -0.44 0.18 -13.89
CA ASP A 60 -0.36 0.15 -15.35
C ASP A 60 0.32 -1.13 -15.87
N ASP A 61 1.19 -1.74 -15.06
CA ASP A 61 1.84 -3.01 -15.39
C ASP A 61 0.94 -4.22 -15.13
N VAL A 62 -0.17 -4.04 -14.44
CA VAL A 62 -1.10 -5.13 -14.10
C VAL A 62 -2.06 -5.39 -15.25
N ILE A 63 -2.14 -6.64 -15.70
CA ILE A 63 -3.14 -7.10 -16.65
C ILE A 63 -4.41 -7.53 -15.90
N GLU A 64 -4.24 -8.31 -14.83
CA GLU A 64 -5.37 -8.88 -14.10
C GLU A 64 -4.97 -9.21 -12.66
N PHE A 65 -5.88 -8.90 -11.72
CA PHE A 65 -5.83 -9.42 -10.37
C PHE A 65 -6.69 -10.69 -10.31
N HIS A 66 -6.07 -11.81 -9.96
CA HIS A 66 -6.79 -13.08 -9.79
C HIS A 66 -7.34 -13.21 -8.38
N SER A 67 -6.60 -12.70 -7.39
CA SER A 67 -7.06 -12.60 -6.00
C SER A 67 -6.35 -11.46 -5.30
N ASN A 68 -7.00 -10.92 -4.26
CA ASN A 68 -6.48 -9.84 -3.43
C ASN A 68 -7.02 -10.06 -2.01
N GLU A 69 -6.14 -10.42 -1.09
CA GLU A 69 -6.49 -10.68 0.30
C GLU A 69 -5.78 -9.69 1.21
N ILE A 70 -6.51 -9.13 2.15
CA ILE A 70 -5.97 -8.18 3.14
C ILE A 70 -6.46 -8.63 4.51
N SER A 71 -5.51 -8.91 5.42
CA SER A 71 -5.85 -9.34 6.77
C SER A 71 -6.46 -8.20 7.58
N GLU A 72 -7.18 -8.55 8.66
CA GLU A 72 -7.67 -7.56 9.61
C GLU A 72 -6.48 -6.76 10.16
N PRO A 73 -6.56 -5.42 10.19
CA PRO A 73 -5.47 -4.61 10.71
C PRO A 73 -5.22 -4.87 12.20
N LEU A 74 -3.94 -4.91 12.56
CA LEU A 74 -3.49 -4.91 13.96
C LEU A 74 -3.18 -3.47 14.34
N ILE A 75 -3.78 -2.99 15.42
CA ILE A 75 -3.66 -1.60 15.85
C ILE A 75 -2.78 -1.50 17.09
N ALA A 76 -1.79 -0.60 17.05
CA ALA A 76 -0.96 -0.27 18.22
C ALA A 76 -0.72 1.25 18.22
N GLY A 77 -1.49 1.98 19.04
CA GLY A 77 -1.40 3.43 19.13
C GLY A 77 -1.64 4.11 17.78
N LYS A 78 -0.62 4.80 17.27
CA LYS A 78 -0.67 5.48 15.98
C LYS A 78 -0.22 4.61 14.81
N HIS A 79 -0.05 3.31 15.03
CA HIS A 79 0.42 2.39 13.99
C HIS A 79 -0.61 1.31 13.72
N PHE A 80 -0.64 0.86 12.48
CA PHE A 80 -1.35 -0.37 12.14
C PHE A 80 -0.56 -1.18 11.13
N SER A 81 -0.80 -2.49 11.11
CA SER A 81 -0.18 -3.39 10.17
C SER A 81 -1.22 -4.34 9.59
N SER A 82 -0.94 -4.84 8.40
CA SER A 82 -1.79 -5.81 7.72
C SER A 82 -0.96 -6.65 6.77
N LYS A 83 -1.39 -7.89 6.55
CA LYS A 83 -0.80 -8.76 5.52
C LYS A 83 -1.61 -8.61 4.25
N MET A 84 -0.94 -8.39 3.13
CA MET A 84 -1.55 -8.36 1.80
C MET A 84 -1.03 -9.55 1.00
N ALA A 85 -1.93 -10.25 0.30
CA ALA A 85 -1.59 -11.36 -0.56
C ALA A 85 -2.28 -11.18 -1.91
N PHE A 86 -1.49 -11.16 -2.98
CA PHE A 86 -1.98 -10.96 -4.34
C PHE A 86 -1.63 -12.15 -5.21
N ASP A 87 -2.56 -12.54 -6.07
CA ASP A 87 -2.28 -13.36 -7.24
C ASP A 87 -2.57 -12.46 -8.45
N VAL A 88 -1.54 -12.06 -9.17
CA VAL A 88 -1.63 -10.99 -10.16
C VAL A 88 -0.79 -11.32 -11.38
N THR A 89 -1.29 -10.95 -12.57
CA THR A 89 -0.53 -11.06 -13.82
C THR A 89 -0.07 -9.67 -14.24
N PHE A 90 1.25 -9.51 -14.42
CA PHE A 90 1.88 -8.28 -14.89
C PHE A 90 2.24 -8.40 -16.37
N LYS A 91 2.22 -7.27 -17.09
CA LYS A 91 2.70 -7.20 -18.48
C LYS A 91 4.19 -7.56 -18.57
N SER A 92 4.99 -7.05 -17.62
CA SER A 92 6.46 -7.16 -17.66
C SER A 92 7.01 -8.49 -17.16
N ARG A 93 6.31 -9.20 -16.29
CA ARG A 93 6.87 -10.39 -15.62
C ARG A 93 5.90 -11.55 -15.41
N GLY A 94 4.73 -11.49 -16.04
CA GLY A 94 3.76 -12.59 -16.00
C GLY A 94 3.04 -12.71 -14.66
N ARG A 95 2.51 -13.91 -14.39
CA ARG A 95 1.73 -14.19 -13.19
C ARG A 95 2.64 -14.37 -11.98
N GLN A 96 2.32 -13.67 -10.91
CA GLN A 96 3.08 -13.67 -9.67
C GLN A 96 2.13 -13.84 -8.48
N GLN A 97 2.59 -14.57 -7.46
CA GLN A 97 1.96 -14.61 -6.15
C GLN A 97 2.84 -13.81 -5.19
N ILE A 98 2.29 -12.76 -4.62
CA ILE A 98 3.01 -11.82 -3.78
C ILE A 98 2.38 -11.80 -2.39
N GLU A 99 3.21 -11.94 -1.35
CA GLU A 99 2.80 -11.75 0.03
C GLU A 99 3.67 -10.68 0.66
N GLU A 100 3.04 -9.74 1.36
CA GLU A 100 3.78 -8.69 2.04
C GLU A 100 3.11 -8.31 3.36
N VAL A 101 3.91 -7.84 4.31
CA VAL A 101 3.42 -7.20 5.53
C VAL A 101 3.61 -5.70 5.35
N CYS A 102 2.55 -4.96 5.56
CA CYS A 102 2.55 -3.51 5.44
C CYS A 102 2.42 -2.89 6.83
N VAL A 103 3.27 -1.91 7.13
CA VAL A 103 3.24 -1.20 8.41
C VAL A 103 3.04 0.29 8.13
N PHE A 104 2.05 0.87 8.81
CA PHE A 104 1.65 2.26 8.60
C PHE A 104 1.71 3.05 9.90
N SER A 105 2.06 4.34 9.80
CA SER A 105 1.83 5.27 10.91
C SER A 105 0.74 6.28 10.51
N VAL A 106 -0.03 6.71 11.51
CA VAL A 106 -1.14 7.66 11.32
C VAL A 106 -0.87 8.90 12.16
N GLU A 107 -0.92 10.07 11.53
CA GLU A 107 -0.81 11.38 12.18
C GLU A 107 -1.97 12.25 11.71
N ASP A 108 -2.66 12.88 12.67
CA ASP A 108 -3.78 13.78 12.40
C ASP A 108 -4.83 13.17 11.44
N GLY A 109 -5.13 11.88 11.63
CA GLY A 109 -6.13 11.18 10.83
C GLY A 109 -5.68 10.81 9.41
N LYS A 110 -4.39 10.93 9.11
CA LYS A 110 -3.83 10.61 7.79
C LYS A 110 -2.67 9.61 7.92
N ILE A 111 -2.47 8.81 6.89
CA ILE A 111 -1.32 7.91 6.83
C ILE A 111 -0.07 8.74 6.52
N ALA A 112 0.86 8.78 7.49
CA ALA A 112 2.09 9.56 7.39
C ALA A 112 3.28 8.77 6.87
N THR A 113 3.32 7.47 7.16
CA THR A 113 4.35 6.57 6.61
C THR A 113 3.74 5.22 6.27
N GLU A 114 4.32 4.57 5.27
CA GLU A 114 4.04 3.17 4.96
C GLU A 114 5.36 2.46 4.67
N GLN A 115 5.45 1.20 5.08
CA GLN A 115 6.63 0.38 4.81
C GLN A 115 6.18 -1.04 4.49
N PHE A 116 6.78 -1.61 3.47
CA PHE A 116 6.44 -2.94 2.96
C PHE A 116 7.57 -3.91 3.21
N PHE A 117 7.22 -5.13 3.64
CA PHE A 117 8.17 -6.21 3.91
C PHE A 117 7.75 -7.45 3.12
N TYR A 118 8.61 -7.91 2.23
CA TYR A 118 8.37 -9.09 1.40
C TYR A 118 9.70 -9.75 1.04
N SER A 119 9.64 -11.03 0.71
CA SER A 119 10.81 -11.78 0.25
C SER A 119 10.94 -11.64 -1.26
N MET A 120 12.16 -11.37 -1.71
CA MET A 120 12.47 -11.23 -3.14
C MET A 120 13.20 -12.44 -3.67
#